data_dfce5cf7b88954a0c83e54e40ce41aef
#
_entry.id   dfce5cf7b88954a0c83e54e40ce41aef
#
_cell.length_a   1.000
_cell.length_b   1.000
_cell.length_c   1.000
_cell.angle_alpha   90.00
_cell.angle_beta   90.00
_cell.angle_gamma   90.00
#
_symmetry.space_group_name_H-M   'P 1'
#
loop_
_entity.id
_entity.type
_entity.pdbx_description
1 polymer ?
#
loop_
_entity_poly.entity_id
_entity_poly.type
_entity_poly.pdbx_seq_one_letter_code
_entity_poly.pdbx_strand_id
1 'polypeptide(L)'
;MFFEDSLLFASGSGANYRIPSVVADADGNFYAFCNDRRGTLSDAAPEVSLMFARKRAGEAWETPKVLLAVPGWAVSMGSAIYDPFSGEVMCSGEKIPVQRKEFGRYTPEELAEFERKAEELAEKAGIRKGQFFIATKDGGESWQVRPLDLKKREFTAPDGRGAMLGGSCHGSSHGIVLRHGPHAGRLICPSRAATDFYHDWEEIKTRSFNNAIYSDDRGRTWHASAPVQPGTGEGTLIENADGSLTYNSRAYFRDGKRYLATSRDGGETWSDFRTDGFLMEETFCGCNASFLRIERGELKDPSILPPDSDGMVLFANPRSSRRENMAVCVSFDGGKSWPVVKTVFAGPSSYSSLDYAKAVDRFVLLYERGDKDPCDGGVAAAVFDPAWLLA
;
A
#
# COMPACT_ATOMS: atom_id res chain seq x y z
N MET A 1 12.85 21.09 14.83
CA MET A 1 12.13 19.86 15.20
C MET A 1 10.64 20.15 15.08
N PHE A 2 9.96 19.48 14.16
CA PHE A 2 8.54 19.68 13.87
C PHE A 2 7.81 18.33 13.90
N PHE A 3 6.68 18.28 14.60
CA PHE A 3 5.77 17.14 14.66
C PHE A 3 4.35 17.63 14.87
N GLU A 4 3.44 17.16 14.04
CA GLU A 4 2.00 17.40 14.10
C GLU A 4 1.28 16.09 13.78
N ASP A 5 0.27 15.73 14.56
CA ASP A 5 -0.52 14.51 14.39
C ASP A 5 -2.00 14.78 14.63
N SER A 6 -2.83 14.46 13.67
CA SER A 6 -4.28 14.66 13.74
C SER A 6 -5.05 13.63 12.92
N LEU A 7 -6.31 13.40 13.27
CA LEU A 7 -7.23 12.62 12.43
C LEU A 7 -7.55 13.42 11.17
N LEU A 8 -7.09 12.93 10.02
CA LEU A 8 -7.39 13.52 8.71
C LEU A 8 -8.74 13.03 8.20
N PHE A 9 -8.97 11.73 8.27
CA PHE A 9 -10.25 11.11 7.94
C PHE A 9 -10.84 10.54 9.24
N ALA A 10 -11.67 11.34 9.92
CA ALA A 10 -12.24 10.96 11.21
C ALA A 10 -13.51 10.12 11.02
N SER A 11 -13.49 8.85 11.46
CA SER A 11 -14.64 7.96 11.45
C SER A 11 -15.76 8.47 12.36
N GLY A 12 -17.00 8.16 12.02
CA GLY A 12 -18.19 8.55 12.75
C GLY A 12 -19.36 8.88 11.81
N SER A 13 -20.56 9.01 12.37
CA SER A 13 -21.79 9.31 11.59
C SER A 13 -22.03 8.37 10.38
N GLY A 14 -21.62 7.09 10.54
CA GLY A 14 -21.75 6.07 9.50
C GLY A 14 -20.59 5.98 8.51
N ALA A 15 -19.58 6.83 8.60
CA ALA A 15 -18.34 6.71 7.85
C ALA A 15 -17.29 5.89 8.64
N ASN A 16 -16.58 5.00 7.95
CA ASN A 16 -15.49 4.19 8.53
C ASN A 16 -14.29 4.19 7.59
N TYR A 17 -13.31 5.00 7.93
CA TYR A 17 -12.14 5.22 7.08
C TYR A 17 -11.04 4.20 7.33
N ARG A 18 -10.63 3.51 6.27
CA ARG A 18 -9.65 2.42 6.29
C ARG A 18 -8.69 2.48 5.10
N ILE A 19 -7.58 1.75 5.20
CA ILE A 19 -6.65 1.48 4.10
C ILE A 19 -6.02 2.76 3.56
N PRO A 20 -5.10 3.41 4.31
CA PRO A 20 -4.45 4.64 3.87
C PRO A 20 -3.40 4.40 2.79
N SER A 21 -3.26 5.36 1.87
CA SER A 21 -2.13 5.48 0.95
C SER A 21 -1.78 6.95 0.75
N VAL A 22 -0.49 7.29 0.72
CA VAL A 22 -0.01 8.65 0.51
C VAL A 22 1.17 8.67 -0.45
N VAL A 23 1.22 9.70 -1.28
CA VAL A 23 2.39 10.03 -2.10
C VAL A 23 2.64 11.53 -2.04
N ALA A 24 3.92 11.90 -2.19
CA ALA A 24 4.38 13.27 -2.33
C ALA A 24 4.76 13.56 -3.79
N ASP A 25 4.50 14.77 -4.27
CA ASP A 25 5.03 15.24 -5.55
C ASP A 25 6.33 16.05 -5.40
N ALA A 26 6.91 16.42 -6.53
CA ALA A 26 8.16 17.19 -6.57
C ALA A 26 8.03 18.61 -5.97
N ASP A 27 6.82 19.18 -5.97
CA ASP A 27 6.54 20.51 -5.44
C ASP A 27 6.32 20.51 -3.92
N GLY A 28 6.24 19.33 -3.31
CA GLY A 28 6.06 19.16 -1.86
C GLY A 28 4.61 19.07 -1.42
N ASN A 29 3.72 18.78 -2.36
CA ASN A 29 2.33 18.49 -2.02
C ASN A 29 2.18 17.01 -1.65
N PHE A 30 1.25 16.71 -0.73
CA PHE A 30 0.88 15.35 -0.37
C PHE A 30 -0.54 15.04 -0.82
N TYR A 31 -0.70 13.82 -1.35
CA TYR A 31 -1.96 13.27 -1.85
C TYR A 31 -2.33 12.06 -1.02
N ALA A 32 -3.34 12.20 -0.17
CA ALA A 32 -3.80 11.19 0.77
C ALA A 32 -5.08 10.53 0.25
N PHE A 33 -5.11 9.20 0.29
CA PHE A 33 -6.24 8.38 -0.12
C PHE A 33 -6.62 7.40 0.99
N CYS A 34 -7.90 7.06 1.08
CA CYS A 34 -8.38 5.95 1.88
C CYS A 34 -9.75 5.45 1.39
N ASN A 35 -10.23 4.35 1.95
CA ASN A 35 -11.58 3.86 1.76
C ASN A 35 -12.53 4.43 2.83
N ASP A 36 -13.74 4.84 2.45
CA ASP A 36 -14.88 4.96 3.35
C ASP A 36 -15.74 3.69 3.20
N ARG A 37 -15.76 2.87 4.24
CA ARG A 37 -16.59 1.66 4.34
C ARG A 37 -17.88 2.00 5.07
N ARG A 38 -18.92 2.31 4.33
CA ARG A 38 -20.18 2.78 4.87
C ARG A 38 -20.80 1.81 5.88
N GLY A 39 -20.98 2.28 7.12
CA GLY A 39 -21.69 1.56 8.18
C GLY A 39 -20.97 0.36 8.78
N THR A 40 -19.73 0.02 8.37
CA THR A 40 -19.00 -1.15 8.86
C THR A 40 -17.49 -1.00 8.71
N LEU A 41 -16.73 -1.71 9.57
CA LEU A 41 -15.27 -1.88 9.42
C LEU A 41 -14.89 -3.11 8.59
N SER A 42 -15.87 -3.93 8.18
CA SER A 42 -15.65 -5.19 7.44
C SER A 42 -14.99 -4.95 6.08
N ASP A 43 -14.11 -5.85 5.68
CA ASP A 43 -13.52 -5.90 4.33
C ASP A 43 -14.57 -6.22 3.24
N ALA A 44 -15.69 -6.83 3.63
CA ALA A 44 -16.81 -7.16 2.78
C ALA A 44 -17.94 -6.10 2.80
N ALA A 45 -17.60 -4.84 3.09
CA ALA A 45 -18.57 -3.75 3.05
C ALA A 45 -19.31 -3.70 1.69
N PRO A 46 -20.64 -3.63 1.69
CA PRO A 46 -21.42 -3.63 0.45
C PRO A 46 -21.26 -2.34 -0.36
N GLU A 47 -20.93 -1.25 0.32
CA GLU A 47 -20.66 0.06 -0.29
C GLU A 47 -19.35 0.61 0.26
N VAL A 48 -18.44 0.93 -0.65
CA VAL A 48 -17.15 1.54 -0.34
C VAL A 48 -16.91 2.70 -1.29
N SER A 49 -16.47 3.83 -0.76
CA SER A 49 -16.07 4.98 -1.57
C SER A 49 -14.57 5.23 -1.46
N LEU A 50 -13.95 5.67 -2.55
CA LEU A 50 -12.59 6.17 -2.55
C LEU A 50 -12.60 7.63 -2.09
N MET A 51 -11.84 7.91 -1.04
CA MET A 51 -11.68 9.23 -0.44
C MET A 51 -10.34 9.85 -0.82
N PHE A 52 -10.28 11.18 -0.77
CA PHE A 52 -9.10 11.96 -1.09
C PHE A 52 -8.99 13.21 -0.21
N ALA A 53 -7.77 13.53 0.18
CA ALA A 53 -7.40 14.84 0.73
C ALA A 53 -6.01 15.23 0.20
N ARG A 54 -5.77 16.53 0.03
CA ARG A 54 -4.48 17.09 -0.38
C ARG A 54 -3.95 18.04 0.68
N LYS A 55 -2.63 18.04 0.84
CA LYS A 55 -1.91 19.08 1.58
C LYS A 55 -0.92 19.74 0.62
N ARG A 56 -1.17 21.00 0.27
CA ARG A 56 -0.20 21.77 -0.50
C ARG A 56 1.01 22.14 0.35
N ALA A 57 2.12 22.37 -0.32
CA ALA A 57 3.36 22.79 0.31
C ALA A 57 3.14 24.05 1.18
N GLY A 58 3.41 23.94 2.48
CA GLY A 58 3.23 25.03 3.44
C GLY A 58 1.81 25.30 3.93
N GLU A 59 0.80 24.60 3.39
CA GLU A 59 -0.61 24.78 3.77
C GLU A 59 -1.10 23.69 4.74
N ALA A 60 -2.31 23.86 5.29
CA ALA A 60 -3.00 22.82 6.04
C ALA A 60 -3.58 21.75 5.09
N TRP A 61 -4.01 20.61 5.64
CA TRP A 61 -4.77 19.63 4.89
C TRP A 61 -6.09 20.24 4.39
N GLU A 62 -6.41 20.00 3.12
CA GLU A 62 -7.76 20.28 2.60
C GLU A 62 -8.78 19.36 3.25
N THR A 63 -10.03 19.81 3.34
CA THR A 63 -11.12 18.96 3.82
C THR A 63 -11.25 17.71 2.95
N PRO A 64 -11.23 16.50 3.55
CA PRO A 64 -11.43 15.26 2.81
C PRO A 64 -12.73 15.25 1.98
N LYS A 65 -12.64 14.72 0.77
CA LYS A 65 -13.79 14.61 -0.15
C LYS A 65 -13.87 13.22 -0.78
N VAL A 66 -15.07 12.84 -1.19
CA VAL A 66 -15.27 11.65 -2.02
C VAL A 66 -14.62 11.89 -3.37
N LEU A 67 -13.69 11.05 -3.76
CA LEU A 67 -13.03 11.09 -5.06
C LEU A 67 -13.78 10.25 -6.10
N LEU A 68 -14.20 9.05 -5.70
CA LEU A 68 -14.98 8.17 -6.56
C LEU A 68 -15.93 7.32 -5.71
N ALA A 69 -17.19 7.35 -6.07
CA ALA A 69 -18.23 6.49 -5.49
C ALA A 69 -19.21 6.07 -6.58
N VAL A 70 -19.76 4.87 -6.43
CA VAL A 70 -20.87 4.36 -7.24
C VAL A 70 -21.90 3.83 -6.24
N PRO A 71 -23.12 4.36 -6.20
CA PRO A 71 -24.14 3.93 -5.25
C PRO A 71 -24.39 2.42 -5.31
N GLY A 72 -24.30 1.75 -4.15
CA GLY A 72 -24.48 0.31 -4.02
C GLY A 72 -23.28 -0.53 -4.48
N TRP A 73 -22.13 0.08 -4.78
CA TRP A 73 -20.91 -0.62 -5.21
C TRP A 73 -19.79 -0.47 -4.19
N ALA A 74 -18.91 -1.47 -4.15
CA ALA A 74 -17.63 -1.34 -3.50
C ALA A 74 -16.60 -0.74 -4.49
N VAL A 75 -16.21 0.52 -4.26
CA VAL A 75 -15.11 1.18 -4.96
C VAL A 75 -13.92 1.23 -4.02
N SER A 76 -13.17 0.12 -3.98
CA SER A 76 -12.00 0.00 -3.11
C SER A 76 -10.74 0.54 -3.76
N MET A 77 -9.83 1.07 -2.96
CA MET A 77 -8.52 1.51 -3.41
C MET A 77 -7.44 0.45 -3.20
N GLY A 78 -6.35 0.59 -3.93
CA GLY A 78 -5.09 -0.10 -3.74
C GLY A 78 -3.97 0.87 -3.35
N SER A 79 -2.92 0.95 -4.16
CA SER A 79 -1.74 1.78 -3.90
C SER A 79 -1.77 3.06 -4.72
N ALA A 80 -1.36 4.17 -4.11
CA ALA A 80 -1.03 5.39 -4.83
C ALA A 80 0.40 5.31 -5.39
N ILE A 81 0.67 6.06 -6.46
CA ILE A 81 2.01 6.23 -7.05
C ILE A 81 2.12 7.61 -7.66
N TYR A 82 3.28 8.25 -7.50
CA TYR A 82 3.65 9.48 -8.19
C TYR A 82 4.70 9.17 -9.26
N ASP A 83 4.43 9.56 -10.52
CA ASP A 83 5.41 9.50 -11.61
C ASP A 83 6.09 10.86 -11.79
N PRO A 84 7.35 11.03 -11.35
CA PRO A 84 8.06 12.30 -11.43
C PRO A 84 8.40 12.72 -12.87
N PHE A 85 8.33 11.80 -13.85
CA PHE A 85 8.64 12.11 -15.24
C PHE A 85 7.44 12.72 -15.98
N SER A 86 6.22 12.35 -15.60
CA SER A 86 5.00 12.91 -16.19
C SER A 86 4.29 13.91 -15.29
N GLY A 87 4.70 14.01 -14.02
CA GLY A 87 4.01 14.80 -12.98
C GLY A 87 2.66 14.20 -12.58
N GLU A 88 2.39 12.94 -12.94
CA GLU A 88 1.09 12.32 -12.70
C GLU A 88 1.04 11.62 -11.34
N VAL A 89 -0.01 11.91 -10.58
CA VAL A 89 -0.39 11.13 -9.39
C VAL A 89 -1.50 10.16 -9.78
N MET A 90 -1.31 8.90 -9.46
CA MET A 90 -2.27 7.82 -9.73
C MET A 90 -2.61 7.08 -8.45
N CYS A 91 -3.85 6.59 -8.34
CA CYS A 91 -4.26 5.65 -7.31
C CYS A 91 -4.98 4.49 -7.97
N SER A 92 -4.54 3.27 -7.67
CA SER A 92 -5.20 2.05 -8.15
C SER A 92 -6.46 1.76 -7.34
N GLY A 93 -7.39 1.01 -7.95
CA GLY A 93 -8.60 0.61 -7.27
C GLY A 93 -9.38 -0.45 -8.03
N GLU A 94 -10.50 -0.86 -7.46
CA GLU A 94 -11.42 -1.82 -8.06
C GLU A 94 -12.88 -1.45 -7.80
N LYS A 95 -13.74 -1.62 -8.81
CA LYS A 95 -15.18 -1.40 -8.74
C LYS A 95 -15.91 -2.72 -8.87
N ILE A 96 -16.70 -3.07 -7.85
CA ILE A 96 -17.47 -4.33 -7.80
C ILE A 96 -18.91 -4.03 -7.34
N PRO A 97 -19.94 -4.49 -8.09
CA PRO A 97 -21.34 -4.23 -7.78
C PRO A 97 -21.97 -5.27 -6.83
N VAL A 98 -21.18 -6.12 -6.21
CA VAL A 98 -21.65 -7.18 -5.31
C VAL A 98 -20.77 -7.27 -4.08
N GLN A 99 -21.40 -7.65 -2.95
CA GLN A 99 -20.70 -7.87 -1.70
C GLN A 99 -19.80 -9.10 -1.79
N ARG A 100 -18.54 -8.93 -1.38
CA ARG A 100 -17.57 -10.02 -1.25
C ARG A 100 -17.81 -10.86 0.02
N LYS A 101 -17.24 -12.06 0.04
CA LYS A 101 -17.09 -12.82 1.28
C LYS A 101 -16.13 -12.09 2.24
N GLU A 102 -16.43 -12.09 3.52
CA GLU A 102 -15.61 -11.45 4.54
C GLU A 102 -14.31 -12.22 4.78
N PHE A 103 -14.37 -13.54 4.75
CA PHE A 103 -13.23 -14.43 4.96
C PHE A 103 -13.20 -15.57 3.94
N GLY A 104 -11.98 -16.03 3.63
CA GLY A 104 -11.76 -17.12 2.69
C GLY A 104 -11.84 -16.69 1.24
N ARG A 105 -11.91 -17.67 0.39
CA ARG A 105 -12.03 -17.50 -1.05
C ARG A 105 -13.27 -18.25 -1.58
N TYR A 106 -13.68 -17.91 -2.77
CA TYR A 106 -14.77 -18.58 -3.46
C TYR A 106 -14.31 -19.96 -3.92
N THR A 107 -15.19 -20.97 -3.85
CA THR A 107 -15.02 -22.17 -4.67
C THR A 107 -15.11 -21.79 -6.15
N PRO A 108 -14.68 -22.64 -7.08
CA PRO A 108 -14.81 -22.35 -8.52
C PRO A 108 -16.25 -22.01 -8.94
N GLU A 109 -17.23 -22.75 -8.40
CA GLU A 109 -18.66 -22.54 -8.67
C GLU A 109 -19.18 -21.23 -8.10
N GLU A 110 -18.81 -20.93 -6.85
CA GLU A 110 -19.17 -19.67 -6.19
C GLU A 110 -18.53 -18.47 -6.88
N LEU A 111 -17.28 -18.60 -7.36
CA LEU A 111 -16.61 -17.55 -8.11
C LEU A 111 -17.29 -17.29 -9.45
N ALA A 112 -17.67 -18.36 -10.17
CA ALA A 112 -18.39 -18.23 -11.43
C ALA A 112 -19.74 -17.52 -11.25
N GLU A 113 -20.48 -17.86 -10.20
CA GLU A 113 -21.75 -17.22 -9.88
C GLU A 113 -21.56 -15.75 -9.46
N PHE A 114 -20.53 -15.46 -8.65
CA PHE A 114 -20.18 -14.10 -8.25
C PHE A 114 -19.85 -13.24 -9.48
N GLU A 115 -19.00 -13.74 -10.38
CA GLU A 115 -18.60 -13.02 -11.60
C GLU A 115 -19.78 -12.80 -12.55
N ARG A 116 -20.62 -13.82 -12.74
CA ARG A 116 -21.84 -13.72 -13.56
C ARG A 116 -22.79 -12.63 -13.02
N LYS A 117 -23.07 -12.65 -11.72
CA LYS A 117 -23.93 -11.66 -11.07
C LYS A 117 -23.31 -10.24 -11.14
N ALA A 118 -21.99 -10.13 -10.95
CA ALA A 118 -21.30 -8.86 -11.05
C ALA A 118 -21.37 -8.30 -12.48
N GLU A 119 -21.26 -9.14 -13.52
CA GLU A 119 -21.37 -8.71 -14.91
C GLU A 119 -22.78 -8.22 -15.23
N GLU A 120 -23.81 -8.99 -14.88
CA GLU A 120 -25.21 -8.60 -15.10
C GLU A 120 -25.56 -7.26 -14.45
N LEU A 121 -25.08 -7.02 -13.21
CA LEU A 121 -25.32 -5.76 -12.53
C LEU A 121 -24.54 -4.59 -13.16
N ALA A 122 -23.32 -4.84 -13.64
CA ALA A 122 -22.51 -3.87 -14.33
C ALA A 122 -23.14 -3.44 -15.67
N GLU A 123 -23.58 -4.41 -16.48
CA GLU A 123 -24.30 -4.16 -17.72
C GLU A 123 -25.59 -3.38 -17.51
N LYS A 124 -26.40 -3.81 -16.53
CA LYS A 124 -27.65 -3.12 -16.17
C LYS A 124 -27.42 -1.68 -15.74
N ALA A 125 -26.34 -1.41 -15.03
CA ALA A 125 -25.96 -0.06 -14.59
C ALA A 125 -25.28 0.77 -15.67
N GLY A 126 -24.78 0.17 -16.76
CA GLY A 126 -23.95 0.82 -17.76
C GLY A 126 -22.57 1.23 -17.20
N ILE A 127 -22.08 0.52 -16.17
CA ILE A 127 -20.82 0.86 -15.47
C ILE A 127 -19.84 -0.30 -15.62
N ARG A 128 -18.64 0.00 -16.12
CA ARG A 128 -17.56 -0.99 -16.21
C ARG A 128 -17.09 -1.42 -14.83
N LYS A 129 -17.21 -2.70 -14.47
CA LYS A 129 -16.61 -3.32 -13.29
C LYS A 129 -15.12 -3.59 -13.47
N GLY A 130 -14.43 -3.87 -12.36
CA GLY A 130 -13.04 -4.33 -12.34
C GLY A 130 -12.04 -3.26 -11.96
N GLN A 131 -10.78 -3.56 -12.18
CA GLN A 131 -9.64 -2.74 -11.73
C GLN A 131 -9.45 -1.49 -12.59
N PHE A 132 -8.98 -0.41 -11.95
CA PHE A 132 -8.74 0.88 -12.58
C PHE A 132 -7.56 1.61 -11.92
N PHE A 133 -7.05 2.62 -12.61
CA PHE A 133 -6.35 3.75 -12.00
C PHE A 133 -7.20 5.00 -12.10
N ILE A 134 -7.22 5.80 -11.03
CA ILE A 134 -7.68 7.19 -11.08
C ILE A 134 -6.44 8.09 -11.02
N ALA A 135 -6.34 9.06 -11.90
CA ALA A 135 -5.12 9.81 -12.12
C ALA A 135 -5.36 11.30 -12.32
N THR A 136 -4.40 12.10 -11.88
CA THR A 136 -4.38 13.56 -12.05
C THR A 136 -3.03 14.04 -12.55
N LYS A 137 -3.03 15.11 -13.38
CA LYS A 137 -1.82 15.83 -13.84
C LYS A 137 -1.82 17.32 -13.48
N ASP A 138 -2.88 17.77 -12.84
CA ASP A 138 -3.08 19.17 -12.48
C ASP A 138 -3.11 19.37 -10.96
N GLY A 139 -2.37 18.52 -10.25
CA GLY A 139 -2.25 18.61 -8.79
C GLY A 139 -3.52 18.23 -8.04
N GLY A 140 -4.43 17.42 -8.63
CA GLY A 140 -5.66 16.95 -7.98
C GLY A 140 -6.86 17.85 -8.18
N GLU A 141 -6.82 18.81 -9.11
CA GLU A 141 -7.98 19.62 -9.48
C GLU A 141 -8.98 18.81 -10.32
N SER A 142 -8.47 18.00 -11.26
CA SER A 142 -9.28 17.08 -12.03
C SER A 142 -8.72 15.65 -12.01
N TRP A 143 -9.60 14.66 -12.24
CA TRP A 143 -9.24 13.26 -12.15
C TRP A 143 -9.85 12.45 -13.31
N GLN A 144 -9.07 11.52 -13.84
CA GLN A 144 -9.49 10.61 -14.89
C GLN A 144 -9.43 9.17 -14.41
N VAL A 145 -10.51 8.44 -14.59
CA VAL A 145 -10.57 6.99 -14.32
C VAL A 145 -10.19 6.23 -15.58
N ARG A 146 -9.13 5.42 -15.50
CA ARG A 146 -8.64 4.57 -16.59
C ARG A 146 -8.76 3.11 -16.19
N PRO A 147 -9.33 2.24 -17.01
CA PRO A 147 -9.27 0.81 -16.76
C PRO A 147 -7.84 0.32 -16.67
N LEU A 148 -7.57 -0.62 -15.77
CA LEU A 148 -6.27 -1.27 -15.69
C LEU A 148 -6.13 -2.29 -16.82
N ASP A 149 -5.26 -2.04 -17.80
CA ASP A 149 -4.84 -3.03 -18.79
C ASP A 149 -3.70 -3.87 -18.20
N LEU A 150 -4.06 -4.96 -17.55
CA LEU A 150 -3.13 -5.85 -16.86
C LEU A 150 -2.90 -7.14 -17.64
N LYS A 151 -1.66 -7.38 -18.03
CA LYS A 151 -1.19 -8.65 -18.56
C LYS A 151 -0.92 -9.59 -17.39
N LYS A 152 -1.86 -10.49 -17.17
CA LYS A 152 -1.81 -11.52 -16.13
C LYS A 152 -0.69 -12.52 -16.43
N ARG A 153 -0.17 -13.16 -15.37
CA ARG A 153 0.88 -14.17 -15.48
C ARG A 153 0.37 -15.52 -15.00
N GLU A 154 0.57 -16.57 -15.78
CA GLU A 154 0.34 -17.94 -15.33
C GLU A 154 1.37 -18.35 -14.28
N PHE A 155 0.92 -19.06 -13.29
CA PHE A 155 1.74 -19.52 -12.18
C PHE A 155 1.25 -20.89 -11.69
N THR A 156 2.16 -21.77 -11.38
CA THR A 156 1.89 -23.05 -10.70
C THR A 156 2.47 -23.01 -9.32
N ALA A 157 1.61 -23.13 -8.30
CA ALA A 157 2.04 -23.15 -6.90
C ALA A 157 2.85 -24.41 -6.57
N PRO A 158 3.63 -24.42 -5.46
CA PRO A 158 4.38 -25.59 -5.04
C PRO A 158 3.55 -26.87 -4.83
N ASP A 159 2.27 -26.73 -4.54
CA ASP A 159 1.32 -27.84 -4.40
C ASP A 159 0.71 -28.32 -5.74
N GLY A 160 1.21 -27.79 -6.87
CA GLY A 160 0.78 -28.17 -8.22
C GLY A 160 -0.46 -27.43 -8.74
N ARG A 161 -1.07 -26.54 -7.98
CA ARG A 161 -2.24 -25.76 -8.40
C ARG A 161 -1.86 -24.63 -9.33
N GLY A 162 -2.60 -24.52 -10.43
CA GLY A 162 -2.48 -23.39 -11.32
C GLY A 162 -3.20 -22.15 -10.79
N ALA A 163 -2.65 -20.98 -11.06
CA ALA A 163 -3.30 -19.70 -10.85
C ALA A 163 -2.91 -18.68 -11.90
N MET A 164 -3.80 -17.73 -12.11
CA MET A 164 -3.54 -16.57 -12.93
C MET A 164 -3.21 -15.38 -12.02
N LEU A 165 -1.96 -14.99 -11.94
CA LEU A 165 -1.54 -13.81 -11.21
C LEU A 165 -2.02 -12.56 -11.95
N GLY A 166 -3.13 -12.02 -11.47
CA GLY A 166 -3.63 -10.75 -11.90
C GLY A 166 -3.73 -9.89 -10.67
N GLY A 167 -2.84 -9.04 -10.35
CA GLY A 167 -2.82 -8.30 -9.11
C GLY A 167 -4.15 -7.71 -8.72
N SER A 168 -4.59 -8.00 -7.52
CA SER A 168 -5.46 -7.08 -6.84
C SER A 168 -4.54 -6.04 -6.20
N CYS A 169 -4.51 -4.84 -6.72
CA CYS A 169 -3.74 -3.73 -6.12
C CYS A 169 -4.27 -3.41 -4.71
N HIS A 170 -4.45 -4.44 -3.87
CA HIS A 170 -4.89 -4.28 -2.50
C HIS A 170 -3.68 -4.11 -1.60
N GLY A 171 -3.64 -3.01 -0.93
CA GLY A 171 -2.69 -2.70 0.09
C GLY A 171 -2.70 -1.20 0.34
N SER A 172 -2.68 -0.80 1.58
CA SER A 172 -2.20 0.52 1.94
C SER A 172 -0.70 0.50 1.65
N SER A 173 -0.04 1.47 1.38
CA SER A 173 1.33 1.62 0.90
C SER A 173 1.28 2.31 -0.45
N HIS A 174 2.41 2.60 -0.99
CA HIS A 174 2.52 3.28 -2.28
C HIS A 174 3.36 2.46 -3.25
N GLY A 175 3.17 2.71 -4.55
CA GLY A 175 4.07 2.27 -5.60
C GLY A 175 5.27 3.19 -5.69
N ILE A 176 6.33 2.73 -6.36
CA ILE A 176 7.55 3.50 -6.62
C ILE A 176 7.86 3.55 -8.10
N VAL A 177 8.71 4.52 -8.47
CA VAL A 177 9.30 4.61 -9.81
C VAL A 177 10.76 4.27 -9.70
N LEU A 178 11.22 3.26 -10.45
CA LEU A 178 12.61 2.82 -10.42
C LEU A 178 13.54 3.89 -10.98
N ARG A 179 14.68 4.09 -10.34
CA ARG A 179 15.67 5.14 -10.66
C ARG A 179 16.95 4.58 -11.26
N HIS A 180 17.25 3.30 -10.94
CA HIS A 180 18.53 2.69 -11.27
C HIS A 180 18.42 1.60 -12.32
N GLY A 181 19.54 1.36 -13.01
CA GLY A 181 19.70 0.23 -13.92
C GLY A 181 18.83 0.29 -15.18
N PRO A 182 18.66 -0.87 -15.85
CA PRO A 182 17.99 -0.94 -17.15
C PRO A 182 16.49 -0.71 -17.09
N HIS A 183 15.88 -0.77 -15.90
CA HIS A 183 14.46 -0.56 -15.69
C HIS A 183 14.13 0.84 -15.11
N ALA A 184 15.09 1.78 -15.16
CA ALA A 184 14.87 3.15 -14.70
C ALA A 184 13.65 3.78 -15.41
N GLY A 185 12.73 4.33 -14.61
CA GLY A 185 11.46 4.85 -15.09
C GLY A 185 10.29 3.86 -15.05
N ARG A 186 10.51 2.58 -14.73
CA ARG A 186 9.45 1.61 -14.50
C ARG A 186 8.60 2.02 -13.30
N LEU A 187 7.29 2.04 -13.47
CA LEU A 187 6.34 2.12 -12.36
C LEU A 187 6.14 0.73 -11.79
N ILE A 188 6.18 0.59 -10.46
CA ILE A 188 5.92 -0.70 -9.80
C ILE A 188 5.09 -0.51 -8.54
N CYS A 189 4.02 -1.28 -8.40
CA CYS A 189 3.14 -1.28 -7.24
C CYS A 189 3.12 -2.67 -6.57
N PRO A 190 3.12 -2.73 -5.23
CA PRO A 190 2.88 -3.96 -4.52
C PRO A 190 1.46 -4.47 -4.83
N SER A 191 1.32 -5.79 -4.87
CA SER A 191 0.09 -6.46 -5.21
C SER A 191 -0.01 -7.81 -4.49
N ARG A 192 -1.15 -8.46 -4.59
CA ARG A 192 -1.36 -9.80 -4.03
C ARG A 192 -2.24 -10.65 -4.92
N ALA A 193 -2.06 -11.95 -4.83
CA ALA A 193 -2.87 -12.94 -5.49
C ALA A 193 -3.08 -14.17 -4.59
N ALA A 194 -4.00 -15.04 -4.98
CA ALA A 194 -4.17 -16.35 -4.37
C ALA A 194 -4.40 -17.37 -5.47
N THR A 195 -3.89 -18.58 -5.26
CA THR A 195 -4.00 -19.67 -6.25
C THR A 195 -5.40 -20.24 -6.34
N ASP A 196 -6.14 -20.21 -5.22
CA ASP A 196 -7.44 -20.86 -5.10
C ASP A 196 -8.21 -20.29 -3.91
N PHE A 197 -9.39 -20.84 -3.61
CA PHE A 197 -10.09 -20.55 -2.38
C PHE A 197 -9.33 -21.13 -1.16
N TYR A 198 -9.55 -20.54 0.01
CA TYR A 198 -9.11 -21.03 1.29
C TYR A 198 -10.22 -20.85 2.33
N HIS A 199 -10.28 -21.78 3.28
CA HIS A 199 -11.32 -21.79 4.32
C HIS A 199 -10.81 -21.36 5.67
N ASP A 200 -9.50 -21.50 5.91
CA ASP A 200 -8.89 -21.23 7.21
C ASP A 200 -7.47 -20.64 7.10
N TRP A 201 -6.90 -20.35 8.26
CA TRP A 201 -5.57 -19.76 8.36
C TRP A 201 -4.42 -20.69 7.97
N GLU A 202 -4.63 -22.01 7.97
CA GLU A 202 -3.59 -22.94 7.53
C GLU A 202 -3.52 -22.96 6.00
N GLU A 203 -4.64 -22.96 5.33
CA GLU A 203 -4.70 -22.91 3.88
C GLU A 203 -4.17 -21.61 3.29
N ILE A 204 -4.40 -20.46 3.96
CA ILE A 204 -3.89 -19.16 3.48
C ILE A 204 -2.36 -19.15 3.42
N LYS A 205 -1.66 -19.91 4.28
CA LYS A 205 -0.20 -19.99 4.30
C LYS A 205 0.40 -20.59 3.02
N THR A 206 -0.37 -21.34 2.26
CA THR A 206 0.07 -21.97 1.01
C THR A 206 -0.57 -21.39 -0.24
N ARG A 207 -1.67 -20.64 -0.09
CA ARG A 207 -2.52 -20.20 -1.21
C ARG A 207 -2.54 -18.71 -1.46
N SER A 208 -2.06 -17.90 -0.51
CA SER A 208 -1.92 -16.45 -0.67
C SER A 208 -0.49 -16.07 -0.97
N PHE A 209 -0.29 -15.13 -1.88
CA PHE A 209 1.03 -14.68 -2.34
C PHE A 209 1.06 -13.17 -2.52
N ASN A 210 2.17 -12.56 -2.14
CA ASN A 210 2.52 -11.26 -2.69
C ASN A 210 2.99 -11.44 -4.14
N ASN A 211 2.74 -10.42 -4.94
CA ASN A 211 3.41 -10.16 -6.22
C ASN A 211 3.50 -8.64 -6.41
N ALA A 212 4.01 -8.19 -7.53
CA ALA A 212 3.96 -6.81 -7.94
C ALA A 212 3.24 -6.68 -9.29
N ILE A 213 2.77 -5.49 -9.60
CA ILE A 213 2.44 -5.11 -10.97
C ILE A 213 3.37 -3.99 -11.40
N TYR A 214 3.83 -4.00 -12.64
CA TYR A 214 4.75 -2.99 -13.16
C TYR A 214 4.38 -2.53 -14.57
N SER A 215 4.81 -1.33 -14.91
CA SER A 215 4.57 -0.69 -16.22
C SER A 215 5.84 0.00 -16.71
N ASP A 216 6.22 -0.25 -17.97
CA ASP A 216 7.35 0.37 -18.67
C ASP A 216 6.90 1.50 -19.62
N ASP A 217 5.59 1.75 -19.72
CA ASP A 217 4.99 2.71 -20.65
C ASP A 217 4.15 3.80 -19.95
N ARG A 218 4.54 4.18 -18.73
CA ARG A 218 3.88 5.19 -17.91
C ARG A 218 2.44 4.85 -17.57
N GLY A 219 2.19 3.60 -17.19
CA GLY A 219 0.88 3.16 -16.70
C GLY A 219 -0.17 2.91 -17.78
N ARG A 220 0.22 2.81 -19.06
CA ARG A 220 -0.71 2.44 -20.14
C ARG A 220 -1.02 0.97 -20.14
N THR A 221 0.03 0.14 -20.01
CA THR A 221 -0.08 -1.30 -19.82
C THR A 221 0.68 -1.73 -18.58
N TRP A 222 0.16 -2.76 -17.92
CA TRP A 222 0.72 -3.30 -16.70
C TRP A 222 0.98 -4.79 -16.83
N HIS A 223 1.99 -5.29 -16.16
CA HIS A 223 2.39 -6.69 -16.15
C HIS A 223 2.40 -7.21 -14.71
N ALA A 224 1.92 -8.43 -14.49
CA ALA A 224 2.06 -9.09 -13.21
C ALA A 224 3.44 -9.75 -13.09
N SER A 225 4.12 -9.54 -11.96
CA SER A 225 5.37 -10.23 -11.64
C SER A 225 5.15 -11.71 -11.30
N ALA A 226 6.22 -12.47 -11.16
CA ALA A 226 6.17 -13.73 -10.45
C ALA A 226 5.70 -13.54 -9.00
N PRO A 227 5.16 -14.57 -8.33
CA PRO A 227 4.82 -14.48 -6.91
C PRO A 227 6.08 -14.32 -6.07
N VAL A 228 5.96 -13.63 -4.93
CA VAL A 228 7.06 -13.49 -3.99
C VAL A 228 7.24 -14.82 -3.23
N GLN A 229 6.35 -15.15 -2.31
CA GLN A 229 6.38 -16.43 -1.59
C GLN A 229 5.00 -16.77 -1.04
N PRO A 230 4.69 -18.05 -0.77
CA PRO A 230 3.43 -18.45 -0.16
C PRO A 230 3.30 -17.93 1.28
N GLY A 231 2.08 -17.81 1.76
CA GLY A 231 1.76 -17.35 3.11
C GLY A 231 1.91 -15.84 3.30
N THR A 232 2.03 -15.08 2.23
CA THR A 232 2.10 -13.62 2.25
C THR A 232 0.85 -13.00 1.61
N GLY A 233 0.57 -11.77 1.96
CA GLY A 233 -0.65 -11.07 1.51
C GLY A 233 -0.38 -9.67 1.01
N GLU A 234 -0.52 -8.68 1.86
CA GLU A 234 -0.19 -7.31 1.54
C GLU A 234 1.30 -7.06 1.76
N GLY A 235 1.85 -6.08 1.05
CA GLY A 235 3.26 -5.78 1.19
C GLY A 235 3.63 -4.43 0.63
N THR A 236 4.89 -4.12 0.73
CA THR A 236 5.48 -2.87 0.29
C THR A 236 6.89 -3.14 -0.24
N LEU A 237 7.43 -2.26 -1.06
CA LEU A 237 8.73 -2.49 -1.70
C LEU A 237 9.53 -1.19 -1.83
N ILE A 238 10.85 -1.34 -1.85
CA ILE A 238 11.80 -0.26 -2.11
C ILE A 238 12.80 -0.66 -3.18
N GLU A 239 13.39 0.32 -3.85
CA GLU A 239 14.58 0.16 -4.67
C GLU A 239 15.83 0.46 -3.84
N ASN A 240 16.78 -0.46 -3.80
CA ASN A 240 18.06 -0.30 -3.12
C ASN A 240 19.05 0.51 -3.98
N ALA A 241 20.16 0.99 -3.39
CA ALA A 241 21.18 1.77 -4.09
C ALA A 241 21.84 1.03 -5.26
N ASP A 242 21.87 -0.30 -5.22
CA ASP A 242 22.40 -1.13 -6.27
C ASP A 242 21.39 -1.45 -7.40
N GLY A 243 20.19 -0.85 -7.34
CA GLY A 243 19.10 -1.09 -8.27
C GLY A 243 18.29 -2.38 -8.04
N SER A 244 18.68 -3.19 -7.05
CA SER A 244 17.84 -4.30 -6.63
C SER A 244 16.60 -3.81 -5.87
N LEU A 245 15.55 -4.64 -5.83
CA LEU A 245 14.36 -4.33 -5.04
C LEU A 245 14.30 -5.21 -3.81
N THR A 246 13.85 -4.64 -2.70
CA THR A 246 13.45 -5.40 -1.51
C THR A 246 11.94 -5.33 -1.35
N TYR A 247 11.29 -6.49 -1.36
CA TYR A 247 9.88 -6.63 -1.01
C TYR A 247 9.76 -6.97 0.47
N ASN A 248 8.90 -6.27 1.22
CA ASN A 248 8.64 -6.49 2.63
C ASN A 248 7.17 -6.87 2.80
N SER A 249 6.93 -8.11 3.16
CA SER A 249 5.61 -8.74 3.15
C SER A 249 5.01 -8.88 4.53
N ARG A 250 3.71 -8.56 4.63
CA ARG A 250 2.84 -9.10 5.67
C ARG A 250 2.73 -10.60 5.47
N ALA A 251 2.87 -11.37 6.55
CA ALA A 251 2.83 -12.82 6.51
C ALA A 251 1.77 -13.40 7.46
N TYR A 252 1.22 -14.56 7.08
CA TYR A 252 0.17 -15.24 7.80
C TYR A 252 0.68 -16.38 8.71
N PHE A 253 2.00 -16.44 8.92
CA PHE A 253 2.63 -17.50 9.74
C PHE A 253 2.45 -17.30 11.25
N ARG A 254 2.03 -16.11 11.68
CA ARG A 254 1.79 -15.76 13.09
C ARG A 254 3.01 -15.86 13.99
N ASP A 255 4.20 -15.72 13.42
CA ASP A 255 5.48 -15.82 14.10
C ASP A 255 6.10 -14.47 14.49
N GLY A 256 5.36 -13.38 14.27
CA GLY A 256 5.77 -12.02 14.63
C GLY A 256 6.88 -11.44 13.78
N LYS A 257 7.13 -11.97 12.57
CA LYS A 257 8.22 -11.57 11.69
C LYS A 257 7.75 -10.96 10.38
N ARG A 258 8.54 -10.04 9.85
CA ARG A 258 8.41 -9.57 8.47
C ARG A 258 9.17 -10.49 7.53
N TYR A 259 8.58 -10.75 6.36
CA TYR A 259 9.14 -11.61 5.34
C TYR A 259 9.64 -10.77 4.18
N LEU A 260 10.91 -10.96 3.81
CA LEU A 260 11.60 -10.18 2.80
C LEU A 260 11.97 -11.05 1.60
N ALA A 261 11.97 -10.44 0.43
CA ALA A 261 12.47 -11.02 -0.81
C ALA A 261 13.24 -9.97 -1.61
N THR A 262 14.11 -10.41 -2.51
CA THR A 262 14.91 -9.54 -3.36
C THR A 262 14.59 -9.80 -4.83
N SER A 263 14.48 -8.75 -5.63
CA SER A 263 14.46 -8.82 -7.09
C SER A 263 15.71 -8.13 -7.66
N ARG A 264 16.28 -8.70 -8.73
CA ARG A 264 17.43 -8.13 -9.48
C ARG A 264 17.10 -7.87 -10.96
N ASP A 265 15.83 -7.99 -11.31
CA ASP A 265 15.31 -7.83 -12.68
C ASP A 265 14.17 -6.81 -12.74
N GLY A 266 14.22 -5.78 -11.87
CA GLY A 266 13.21 -4.71 -11.84
C GLY A 266 11.84 -5.16 -11.38
N GLY A 267 11.74 -6.20 -10.54
CA GLY A 267 10.50 -6.67 -9.94
C GLY A 267 9.77 -7.74 -10.74
N GLU A 268 10.39 -8.36 -11.75
CA GLU A 268 9.77 -9.41 -12.56
C GLU A 268 9.78 -10.76 -11.84
N THR A 269 10.88 -11.06 -11.12
CA THR A 269 11.04 -12.27 -10.31
C THR A 269 11.65 -11.96 -8.95
N TRP A 270 11.48 -12.87 -8.00
CA TRP A 270 11.87 -12.70 -6.60
C TRP A 270 12.69 -13.88 -6.10
N SER A 271 13.70 -13.59 -5.28
CA SER A 271 14.64 -14.54 -4.69
C SER A 271 15.07 -14.11 -3.29
N ASP A 272 16.06 -14.78 -2.70
CA ASP A 272 16.66 -14.45 -1.40
C ASP A 272 15.59 -14.28 -0.29
N PHE A 273 14.67 -15.23 -0.22
CA PHE A 273 13.60 -15.23 0.78
C PHE A 273 14.17 -15.35 2.19
N ARG A 274 13.81 -14.42 3.05
CA ARG A 274 14.31 -14.32 4.43
C ARG A 274 13.33 -13.66 5.36
N THR A 275 13.55 -13.76 6.65
CA THR A 275 12.84 -12.95 7.66
C THR A 275 13.76 -11.86 8.19
N ASP A 276 13.17 -10.71 8.55
CA ASP A 276 13.87 -9.68 9.31
C ASP A 276 13.85 -10.03 10.80
N GLY A 277 14.99 -9.92 11.47
CA GLY A 277 15.14 -10.25 12.89
C GLY A 277 14.76 -9.12 13.84
N PHE A 278 14.58 -7.90 13.35
CA PHE A 278 14.31 -6.70 14.14
C PHE A 278 12.90 -6.15 13.92
N LEU A 279 12.43 -6.18 12.67
CA LEU A 279 11.11 -5.66 12.32
C LEU A 279 10.02 -6.59 12.86
N MET A 280 9.18 -6.04 13.71
CA MET A 280 8.09 -6.79 14.32
C MET A 280 6.86 -6.83 13.43
N GLU A 281 6.10 -7.92 13.55
CA GLU A 281 4.80 -8.11 12.94
C GLU A 281 3.79 -8.49 14.03
N GLU A 282 2.54 -8.04 13.92
CA GLU A 282 1.50 -8.52 14.83
C GLU A 282 1.23 -10.01 14.59
N THR A 283 0.86 -10.72 15.65
CA THR A 283 0.91 -12.19 15.66
C THR A 283 -0.43 -12.88 15.36
N PHE A 284 -1.52 -12.13 15.19
CA PHE A 284 -2.82 -12.74 14.86
C PHE A 284 -2.98 -13.00 13.37
N CYS A 285 -2.80 -11.98 12.53
CA CYS A 285 -2.97 -12.08 11.08
C CYS A 285 -2.00 -11.22 10.27
N GLY A 286 -1.01 -10.63 10.93
CA GLY A 286 -0.13 -9.65 10.35
C GLY A 286 -0.81 -8.30 10.09
N CYS A 287 -0.02 -7.29 9.73
CA CYS A 287 -0.49 -5.96 9.42
C CYS A 287 0.21 -5.42 8.18
N ASN A 288 -0.50 -4.68 7.33
CA ASN A 288 0.18 -3.94 6.30
C ASN A 288 1.08 -2.85 6.93
N ALA A 289 2.13 -2.48 6.20
CA ALA A 289 3.17 -1.59 6.67
C ALA A 289 3.60 -0.64 5.56
N SER A 290 4.36 0.37 5.91
CA SER A 290 5.02 1.25 4.98
C SER A 290 6.53 1.00 4.95
N PHE A 291 7.13 1.04 3.76
CA PHE A 291 8.55 0.84 3.54
C PHE A 291 9.03 1.87 2.52
N LEU A 292 9.93 2.75 2.92
CA LEU A 292 10.38 3.88 2.13
C LEU A 292 11.91 3.94 2.14
N ARG A 293 12.53 4.17 0.99
CA ARG A 293 13.94 4.51 0.89
C ARG A 293 14.10 5.91 0.32
N ILE A 294 14.93 6.70 1.00
CA ILE A 294 15.34 8.03 0.57
C ILE A 294 16.85 8.02 0.40
N GLU A 295 17.30 8.35 -0.80
CA GLU A 295 18.72 8.48 -1.09
C GLU A 295 19.29 9.78 -0.50
N ARG A 296 20.58 9.79 -0.24
CA ARG A 296 21.28 10.98 0.28
C ARG A 296 20.97 12.24 -0.55
N GLY A 297 20.91 12.11 -1.88
CA GLY A 297 20.61 13.21 -2.79
C GLY A 297 19.16 13.68 -2.79
N GLU A 298 18.26 12.90 -2.24
CA GLU A 298 16.83 13.24 -2.12
C GLU A 298 16.51 13.97 -0.81
N LEU A 299 17.41 13.94 0.17
CA LEU A 299 17.24 14.72 1.39
C LEU A 299 17.51 16.20 1.13
N LYS A 300 16.75 17.06 1.79
CA LYS A 300 17.01 18.51 1.78
C LYS A 300 18.28 18.85 2.53
N ASP A 301 18.53 18.18 3.66
CA ASP A 301 19.77 18.27 4.42
C ASP A 301 20.40 16.87 4.57
N PRO A 302 21.35 16.49 3.69
CA PRO A 302 22.01 15.18 3.77
C PRO A 302 23.02 15.06 4.92
N SER A 303 23.31 16.14 5.67
CA SER A 303 24.23 16.11 6.81
C SER A 303 23.67 15.33 8.02
N ILE A 304 22.37 15.08 8.03
CA ILE A 304 21.71 14.25 9.07
C ILE A 304 22.06 12.77 8.97
N LEU A 305 22.57 12.32 7.81
CA LEU A 305 22.98 10.93 7.62
C LEU A 305 24.40 10.69 8.13
N PRO A 306 24.70 9.46 8.60
CA PRO A 306 26.09 9.04 8.82
C PRO A 306 26.93 9.27 7.55
N PRO A 307 28.23 9.62 7.69
CA PRO A 307 29.09 9.95 6.54
C PRO A 307 29.10 8.90 5.42
N ASP A 308 29.13 7.63 5.79
CA ASP A 308 29.23 6.50 4.85
C ASP A 308 27.86 5.96 4.37
N SER A 309 26.76 6.57 4.79
CA SER A 309 25.42 6.15 4.36
C SER A 309 25.05 6.76 3.01
N ASP A 310 24.49 5.97 2.11
CA ASP A 310 23.95 6.41 0.82
C ASP A 310 22.51 6.93 0.89
N GLY A 311 21.88 6.81 2.07
CA GLY A 311 20.52 7.24 2.32
C GLY A 311 19.96 6.64 3.60
N MET A 312 18.64 6.67 3.74
CA MET A 312 17.94 6.01 4.83
C MET A 312 16.81 5.13 4.33
N VAL A 313 16.58 4.02 5.02
CA VAL A 313 15.42 3.16 4.85
C VAL A 313 14.52 3.31 6.07
N LEU A 314 13.24 3.54 5.84
CA LEU A 314 12.24 3.70 6.87
C LEU A 314 11.22 2.57 6.79
N PHE A 315 10.83 2.05 7.94
CA PHE A 315 9.75 1.07 8.06
C PHE A 315 8.76 1.54 9.12
N ALA A 316 7.49 1.64 8.76
CA ALA A 316 6.44 2.08 9.68
C ALA A 316 5.34 1.04 9.78
N ASN A 317 5.05 0.59 11.01
CA ASN A 317 3.94 -0.30 11.34
C ASN A 317 3.61 -0.24 12.85
N PRO A 318 2.52 -0.90 13.30
CA PRO A 318 2.33 -1.22 14.71
C PRO A 318 3.48 -2.11 15.22
N ARG A 319 4.37 -1.53 16.03
CA ARG A 319 5.55 -2.23 16.56
C ARG A 319 5.21 -2.97 17.86
N SER A 320 4.37 -3.98 17.77
CA SER A 320 3.87 -4.80 18.85
C SER A 320 3.40 -6.15 18.30
N SER A 321 3.19 -7.11 19.20
CA SER A 321 2.48 -8.37 18.87
C SER A 321 0.98 -8.17 18.62
N ARG A 322 0.48 -6.95 18.80
CA ARG A 322 -0.90 -6.50 18.52
C ARG A 322 -0.87 -5.31 17.58
N ARG A 323 -2.03 -4.91 17.10
CA ARG A 323 -2.20 -3.68 16.31
C ARG A 323 -2.25 -2.45 17.22
N GLU A 324 -1.09 -2.09 17.76
CA GLU A 324 -0.86 -0.94 18.65
C GLU A 324 0.58 -0.45 18.51
N ASN A 325 0.89 0.75 19.00
CA ASN A 325 2.22 1.34 19.01
C ASN A 325 2.77 1.59 17.59
N MET A 326 2.10 2.44 16.83
CA MET A 326 2.61 2.91 15.52
C MET A 326 3.98 3.55 15.69
N ALA A 327 4.98 2.98 15.03
CA ALA A 327 6.36 3.44 15.12
C ALA A 327 7.04 3.46 13.75
N VAL A 328 8.04 4.33 13.60
CA VAL A 328 8.95 4.39 12.46
C VAL A 328 10.32 3.88 12.91
N CYS A 329 10.81 2.83 12.26
CA CYS A 329 12.18 2.34 12.37
C CYS A 329 13.01 2.95 11.25
N VAL A 330 14.25 3.37 11.52
CA VAL A 330 15.17 3.94 10.53
C VAL A 330 16.45 3.13 10.48
N SER A 331 16.86 2.80 9.28
CA SER A 331 18.14 2.16 8.94
C SER A 331 18.98 3.07 8.05
N PHE A 332 20.29 3.08 8.27
CA PHE A 332 21.25 3.84 7.46
C PHE A 332 22.19 2.91 6.63
N ASP A 333 21.95 1.60 6.67
CA ASP A 333 22.78 0.57 6.05
C ASP A 333 21.99 -0.39 5.16
N GLY A 334 20.89 0.12 4.57
CA GLY A 334 20.05 -0.65 3.65
C GLY A 334 19.16 -1.70 4.34
N GLY A 335 18.79 -1.47 5.61
CA GLY A 335 17.91 -2.38 6.37
C GLY A 335 18.65 -3.52 7.09
N LYS A 336 19.98 -3.46 7.23
CA LYS A 336 20.76 -4.45 7.98
C LYS A 336 20.70 -4.20 9.49
N SER A 337 20.65 -2.94 9.91
CA SER A 337 20.43 -2.53 11.29
C SER A 337 19.44 -1.38 11.39
N TRP A 338 18.79 -1.23 12.53
CA TRP A 338 17.73 -0.26 12.79
C TRP A 338 18.01 0.55 14.06
N PRO A 339 19.01 1.46 14.03
CA PRO A 339 19.47 2.19 15.21
C PRO A 339 18.43 3.18 15.76
N VAL A 340 17.46 3.60 14.99
CA VAL A 340 16.43 4.55 15.43
C VAL A 340 15.05 3.88 15.38
N VAL A 341 14.30 4.03 16.47
CA VAL A 341 12.90 3.66 16.58
C VAL A 341 12.13 4.81 17.20
N LYS A 342 11.22 5.40 16.46
CA LYS A 342 10.41 6.53 16.90
C LYS A 342 8.94 6.15 16.98
N THR A 343 8.38 6.13 18.20
CA THR A 343 6.93 5.98 18.37
C THR A 343 6.23 7.26 17.91
N VAL A 344 5.25 7.09 17.04
CA VAL A 344 4.36 8.16 16.54
C VAL A 344 3.09 8.19 17.39
N PHE A 345 2.51 7.02 17.65
CA PHE A 345 1.28 6.89 18.44
C PHE A 345 1.30 5.57 19.21
N ALA A 346 1.21 5.64 20.54
CA ALA A 346 1.34 4.45 21.40
C ALA A 346 0.06 3.61 21.49
N GLY A 347 -1.10 4.14 21.10
CA GLY A 347 -2.41 3.49 21.19
C GLY A 347 -2.70 2.48 20.09
N PRO A 348 -3.95 1.98 20.04
CA PRO A 348 -4.41 1.06 19.01
C PRO A 348 -4.23 1.67 17.62
N SER A 349 -3.52 0.96 16.74
CA SER A 349 -3.16 1.44 15.39
C SER A 349 -2.97 0.28 14.44
N SER A 350 -3.15 0.53 13.13
CA SER A 350 -3.12 -0.52 12.13
C SER A 350 -2.35 -0.08 10.88
N TYR A 351 -2.91 -0.24 9.69
CA TYR A 351 -2.26 0.01 8.40
C TYR A 351 -1.62 1.39 8.30
N SER A 352 -0.54 1.49 7.55
CA SER A 352 0.19 2.75 7.37
C SER A 352 0.68 2.96 5.94
N SER A 353 0.92 4.21 5.58
CA SER A 353 1.60 4.64 4.36
C SER A 353 2.44 5.88 4.67
N LEU A 354 3.71 5.86 4.29
CA LEU A 354 4.70 6.91 4.60
C LEU A 354 5.35 7.40 3.31
N ASP A 355 5.45 8.73 3.16
CA ASP A 355 6.24 9.33 2.09
C ASP A 355 6.96 10.60 2.57
N TYR A 356 7.89 11.11 1.75
CA TYR A 356 8.71 12.26 2.04
C TYR A 356 8.72 13.27 0.90
N ALA A 357 8.48 14.52 1.22
CA ALA A 357 8.55 15.65 0.30
C ALA A 357 9.80 16.49 0.53
N LYS A 358 10.80 16.37 -0.35
CA LYS A 358 12.07 17.11 -0.29
C LYS A 358 11.87 18.62 -0.28
N ALA A 359 10.96 19.15 -1.11
CA ALA A 359 10.74 20.58 -1.27
C ALA A 359 10.40 21.27 0.06
N VAL A 360 9.62 20.62 0.92
CA VAL A 360 9.21 21.13 2.22
C VAL A 360 9.95 20.51 3.40
N ASP A 361 10.81 19.50 3.16
CA ASP A 361 11.54 18.74 4.18
C ASP A 361 10.62 18.11 5.23
N ARG A 362 9.62 17.39 4.75
CA ARG A 362 8.61 16.78 5.61
C ARG A 362 8.31 15.34 5.19
N PHE A 363 8.16 14.50 6.20
CA PHE A 363 7.50 13.21 6.11
C PHE A 363 6.00 13.36 6.36
N VAL A 364 5.21 12.53 5.73
CA VAL A 364 3.82 12.28 6.09
C VAL A 364 3.62 10.79 6.28
N LEU A 365 3.18 10.40 7.46
CA LEU A 365 2.72 9.06 7.79
C LEU A 365 1.20 9.10 7.94
N LEU A 366 0.50 8.50 6.99
CA LEU A 366 -0.91 8.15 7.21
C LEU A 366 -0.98 6.82 7.94
N TYR A 367 -1.85 6.72 8.94
CA TYR A 367 -2.05 5.46 9.66
C TYR A 367 -3.45 5.35 10.25
N GLU A 368 -3.96 4.13 10.30
CA GLU A 368 -5.21 3.85 11.00
C GLU A 368 -4.97 3.92 12.50
N ARG A 369 -5.86 4.56 13.24
CA ARG A 369 -5.86 4.56 14.69
C ARG A 369 -7.25 4.59 15.28
N GLY A 370 -7.37 4.16 16.52
CA GLY A 370 -8.60 4.20 17.26
C GLY A 370 -8.40 4.23 18.76
N ASP A 371 -9.49 4.14 19.49
CA ASP A 371 -9.50 4.17 20.96
C ASP A 371 -9.59 2.74 21.53
N LYS A 372 -10.45 1.89 20.98
CA LYS A 372 -10.71 0.51 21.43
C LYS A 372 -10.34 -0.51 20.38
N ASP A 373 -10.63 -0.22 19.13
CA ASP A 373 -10.24 -1.01 17.95
C ASP A 373 -9.23 -0.20 17.15
N PRO A 374 -8.18 -0.82 16.60
CA PRO A 374 -7.15 -0.10 15.84
C PRO A 374 -7.64 0.66 14.61
N CYS A 375 -8.92 0.53 14.27
CA CYS A 375 -9.51 1.13 13.08
C CYS A 375 -10.76 1.99 13.36
N ASP A 376 -11.24 2.07 14.61
CA ASP A 376 -12.52 2.72 14.93
C ASP A 376 -12.47 4.25 14.89
N GLY A 377 -11.30 4.86 15.03
CA GLY A 377 -11.12 6.32 14.95
C GLY A 377 -10.94 6.84 13.53
N GLY A 378 -10.46 6.01 12.60
CA GLY A 378 -10.22 6.38 11.20
C GLY A 378 -8.74 6.48 10.82
N VAL A 379 -8.40 7.39 9.91
CA VAL A 379 -7.04 7.59 9.40
C VAL A 379 -6.46 8.92 9.88
N ALA A 380 -5.36 8.85 10.61
CA ALA A 380 -4.57 9.99 11.04
C ALA A 380 -3.47 10.33 10.04
N ALA A 381 -3.02 11.58 10.07
CA ALA A 381 -1.85 12.08 9.38
C ALA A 381 -0.86 12.67 10.39
N ALA A 382 0.29 12.00 10.57
CA ALA A 382 1.43 12.56 11.27
C ALA A 382 2.37 13.22 10.24
N VAL A 383 2.64 14.50 10.44
CA VAL A 383 3.58 15.29 9.63
C VAL A 383 4.78 15.64 10.49
N PHE A 384 5.99 15.32 10.05
CA PHE A 384 7.20 15.55 10.85
C PHE A 384 8.43 15.83 9.98
N ASP A 385 9.43 16.47 10.58
CA ASP A 385 10.71 16.69 9.92
C ASP A 385 11.74 15.59 10.29
N PRO A 386 12.83 15.46 9.51
CA PRO A 386 13.91 14.52 9.83
C PRO A 386 14.52 14.74 11.22
N ALA A 387 14.57 15.98 11.70
CA ALA A 387 15.13 16.30 13.02
C ALA A 387 14.28 15.73 14.17
N TRP A 388 12.96 15.70 14.01
CA TRP A 388 12.08 15.02 14.98
C TRP A 388 12.22 13.51 14.94
N LEU A 389 12.31 12.95 13.73
CA LEU A 389 12.41 11.50 13.53
C LEU A 389 13.70 10.94 14.16
N LEU A 390 14.82 11.66 14.02
CA LEU A 390 16.13 11.19 14.44
C LEU A 390 16.52 11.59 15.89
N ALA A 391 15.70 12.40 16.55
CA ALA A 391 15.87 12.75 17.96
C ALA A 391 15.26 11.66 18.87
#